data_1c44636d137b35dde0980954fee95fe3
#
_entry.id   1c44636d137b35dde0980954fee95fe3
#
_cell.length_a   1.000
_cell.length_b   1.000
_cell.length_c   1.000
_cell.angle_alpha   90.00
_cell.angle_beta   90.00
_cell.angle_gamma   90.00
#
_symmetry.space_group_name_H-M   'P 1'
#
loop_
_entity.id
_entity.type
_entity.pdbx_description
1 polymer ?
#
loop_
_entity_poly.entity_id
_entity_poly.type
_entity_poly.pdbx_seq_one_letter_code
_entity_poly.pdbx_strand_id
1 'polypeptide(L)'
;NVDLKKIEVGKAIVLRNIFFDLDKYTLRTESKTELERLNKLLIENPTLKIELSGHTDTRGSSSHNKTLSENRAKAVVEYLKKKGISGSRLISAGYGEEKTIVSDADIAKMISKEDKEEGHQQNRRTEFKILSK
;
A
#
# COMPACT_ATOMS: atom_id res chain seq x y z
N ASN A 1 1.63 -15.23 3.66
CA ASN A 1 1.02 -15.60 4.93
C ASN A 1 1.43 -14.63 6.02
N VAL A 2 0.44 -14.04 6.65
CA VAL A 2 0.65 -13.11 7.75
C VAL A 2 0.36 -13.86 9.04
N ASP A 3 1.38 -13.99 9.89
CA ASP A 3 1.21 -14.57 11.21
C ASP A 3 0.90 -13.44 12.20
N LEU A 4 -0.34 -13.37 12.66
CA LEU A 4 -0.81 -12.31 13.54
C LEU A 4 0.01 -12.21 14.83
N LYS A 5 0.53 -13.32 15.34
CA LYS A 5 1.34 -13.33 16.56
C LYS A 5 2.64 -12.56 16.38
N LYS A 6 3.14 -12.47 15.15
CA LYS A 6 4.37 -11.75 14.80
C LYS A 6 4.14 -10.31 14.37
N ILE A 7 2.87 -9.90 14.19
CA ILE A 7 2.54 -8.54 13.77
C ILE A 7 2.44 -7.66 15.00
N GLU A 8 3.24 -6.60 15.02
CA GLU A 8 3.23 -5.63 16.09
C GLU A 8 2.37 -4.42 15.73
N VAL A 9 1.67 -3.87 16.72
CA VAL A 9 0.94 -2.61 16.56
C VAL A 9 1.93 -1.52 16.17
N GLY A 10 1.58 -0.71 15.18
CA GLY A 10 2.40 0.40 14.70
C GLY A 10 3.41 0.03 13.64
N LYS A 11 3.65 -1.26 13.39
CA LYS A 11 4.59 -1.70 12.37
C LYS A 11 3.91 -1.79 11.01
N ALA A 12 4.50 -1.17 10.01
CA ALA A 12 3.99 -1.21 8.64
C ALA A 12 4.42 -2.49 7.93
N ILE A 13 3.51 -3.08 7.17
CA ILE A 13 3.74 -4.28 6.39
C ILE A 13 3.42 -3.98 4.94
N VAL A 14 4.35 -4.28 4.04
CA VAL A 14 4.16 -4.07 2.61
C VAL A 14 3.20 -5.13 2.06
N LEU A 15 2.14 -4.68 1.40
CA LEU A 15 1.25 -5.56 0.64
C LEU A 15 1.88 -5.76 -0.73
N ARG A 16 2.38 -6.95 -0.96
CA ARG A 16 2.99 -7.31 -2.24
C ARG A 16 1.89 -7.55 -3.28
N ASN A 17 2.24 -7.35 -4.54
CA ASN A 17 1.35 -7.64 -5.67
C ASN A 17 0.07 -6.79 -5.69
N ILE A 18 0.09 -5.61 -5.11
CA ILE A 18 -0.96 -4.62 -5.30
C ILE A 18 -0.53 -3.71 -6.44
N PHE A 19 -1.19 -3.86 -7.58
CA PHE A 19 -0.80 -3.17 -8.81
C PHE A 19 -1.88 -2.22 -9.29
N PHE A 20 -1.42 -1.08 -9.80
CA PHE A 20 -2.26 -0.09 -10.48
C PHE A 20 -1.60 0.27 -11.80
N ASP A 21 -2.41 0.62 -12.78
CA ASP A 21 -1.89 1.17 -14.02
C ASP A 21 -1.36 2.59 -13.78
N LEU A 22 -0.51 3.07 -14.69
CA LEU A 22 0.08 4.40 -14.58
C LEU A 22 -1.01 5.47 -14.40
N ASP A 23 -0.82 6.33 -13.40
CA ASP A 23 -1.74 7.42 -13.03
C ASP A 23 -3.18 6.98 -12.73
N LYS A 24 -3.40 5.69 -12.47
CA LYS A 24 -4.73 5.17 -12.15
C LYS A 24 -4.77 4.60 -10.74
N TYR A 25 -5.97 4.53 -10.20
CA TYR A 25 -6.22 3.95 -8.88
C TYR A 25 -7.27 2.84 -8.92
N THR A 26 -7.56 2.33 -10.10
CA THR A 26 -8.41 1.15 -10.26
C THR A 26 -7.57 -0.10 -10.00
N LEU A 27 -8.05 -0.96 -9.13
CA LEU A 27 -7.35 -2.19 -8.78
C LEU A 27 -7.33 -3.16 -9.95
N ARG A 28 -6.14 -3.67 -10.26
CA ARG A 28 -5.98 -4.71 -11.27
C ARG A 28 -6.41 -6.05 -10.70
N THR A 29 -6.80 -6.96 -11.59
CA THR A 29 -7.25 -8.30 -11.19
C THR A 29 -6.22 -9.05 -10.35
N GLU A 30 -4.93 -8.91 -10.69
CA GLU A 30 -3.83 -9.56 -9.97
C GLU A 30 -3.75 -9.12 -8.49
N SER A 31 -4.15 -7.87 -8.22
CA SER A 31 -4.14 -7.33 -6.87
C SER A 31 -5.21 -7.95 -5.97
N LYS A 32 -6.28 -8.45 -6.54
CA LYS A 32 -7.41 -8.98 -5.78
C LYS A 32 -7.04 -10.22 -4.98
N THR A 33 -6.13 -11.05 -5.47
CA THR A 33 -5.66 -12.23 -4.74
C THR A 33 -5.01 -11.84 -3.41
N GLU A 34 -4.16 -10.82 -3.44
CA GLU A 34 -3.50 -10.34 -2.22
C GLU A 34 -4.51 -9.70 -1.26
N LEU A 35 -5.47 -8.96 -1.81
CA LEU A 35 -6.50 -8.34 -1.00
C LEU A 35 -7.45 -9.35 -0.38
N GLU A 36 -7.71 -10.47 -1.05
CA GLU A 36 -8.50 -11.56 -0.45
C GLU A 36 -7.80 -12.15 0.77
N ARG A 37 -6.47 -12.24 0.76
CA ARG A 37 -5.71 -12.70 1.93
C ARG A 37 -5.85 -11.72 3.09
N LEU A 38 -5.77 -10.42 2.82
CA LEU A 38 -5.96 -9.40 3.84
C LEU A 38 -7.40 -9.42 4.37
N ASN A 39 -8.37 -9.58 3.48
CA ASN A 39 -9.78 -9.70 3.85
C ASN A 39 -9.98 -10.88 4.81
N LYS A 40 -9.42 -12.03 4.50
CA LYS A 40 -9.49 -13.21 5.35
C LYS A 40 -8.90 -12.96 6.73
N LEU A 41 -7.74 -12.30 6.79
CA LEU A 41 -7.11 -11.94 8.05
C LEU A 41 -8.05 -11.07 8.91
N LEU A 42 -8.69 -10.09 8.29
CA LEU A 42 -9.59 -9.18 8.98
C LEU A 42 -10.89 -9.86 9.44
N ILE A 43 -11.40 -10.81 8.65
CA ILE A 43 -12.58 -11.60 9.02
C ILE A 43 -12.26 -12.51 10.22
N GLU A 44 -11.11 -13.18 10.19
CA GLU A 44 -10.70 -14.08 11.25
C GLU A 44 -10.31 -13.36 12.54
N ASN A 45 -10.03 -12.06 12.47
CA ASN A 45 -9.61 -11.24 13.60
C ASN A 45 -10.47 -9.97 13.68
N PRO A 46 -11.72 -10.09 14.15
CA PRO A 46 -12.71 -9.00 14.02
C PRO A 46 -12.39 -7.73 14.80
N THR A 47 -11.45 -7.78 15.72
CA THR A 47 -11.05 -6.59 16.52
C THR A 47 -9.91 -5.79 15.91
N LEU A 48 -9.28 -6.28 14.83
CA LEU A 48 -8.19 -5.57 14.18
C LEU A 48 -8.68 -4.29 13.51
N LYS A 49 -7.94 -3.21 13.76
CA LYS A 49 -8.08 -1.95 13.03
C LYS A 49 -6.78 -1.68 12.31
N ILE A 50 -6.85 -1.31 11.04
CA ILE A 50 -5.67 -1.09 10.21
C ILE A 50 -5.73 0.25 9.49
N GLU A 51 -4.54 0.78 9.19
CA GLU A 51 -4.35 1.88 8.26
C GLU A 51 -3.79 1.30 6.97
N LEU A 52 -4.43 1.63 5.85
CA LEU A 52 -3.94 1.30 4.52
C LEU A 52 -3.28 2.54 3.94
N SER A 53 -2.02 2.45 3.58
CA SER A 53 -1.26 3.58 3.09
C SER A 53 -0.77 3.35 1.67
N GLY A 54 -0.93 4.38 0.83
CA GLY A 54 -0.40 4.41 -0.52
C GLY A 54 0.87 5.22 -0.57
N HIS A 55 1.79 4.78 -1.40
CA HIS A 55 3.09 5.42 -1.59
C HIS A 55 3.43 5.51 -3.07
N THR A 56 4.18 6.53 -3.45
CA THR A 56 4.64 6.73 -4.82
C THR A 56 6.15 6.83 -4.85
N ASP A 57 6.73 6.75 -6.06
CA ASP A 57 8.10 7.19 -6.26
C ASP A 57 8.14 8.73 -6.32
N THR A 58 9.32 9.31 -6.52
CA THR A 58 9.52 10.76 -6.47
C THR A 58 9.30 11.45 -7.81
N ARG A 59 8.98 10.70 -8.86
CA ARG A 59 8.74 11.27 -10.20
C ARG A 59 7.36 11.90 -10.26
N GLY A 60 7.27 13.04 -10.93
CA GLY A 60 6.05 13.84 -11.04
C GLY A 60 5.95 14.87 -9.91
N SER A 61 4.84 15.59 -9.87
CA SER A 61 4.64 16.60 -8.82
C SER A 61 4.26 15.97 -7.49
N SER A 62 4.71 16.59 -6.41
CA SER A 62 4.40 16.19 -5.04
C SER A 62 2.89 16.13 -4.78
N SER A 63 2.17 17.16 -5.21
CA SER A 63 0.72 17.24 -5.01
C SER A 63 -0.03 16.16 -5.80
N HIS A 64 0.41 15.87 -7.03
CA HIS A 64 -0.17 14.81 -7.84
C HIS A 64 0.05 13.44 -7.17
N ASN A 65 1.27 13.18 -6.72
CA ASN A 65 1.63 11.94 -6.05
C ASN A 65 0.86 11.75 -4.75
N LYS A 66 0.66 12.82 -3.99
CA LYS A 66 -0.13 12.79 -2.77
C LYS A 66 -1.56 12.37 -3.06
N THR A 67 -2.20 13.02 -4.02
CA THR A 67 -3.59 12.71 -4.41
C THR A 67 -3.71 11.30 -4.95
N LEU A 68 -2.80 10.88 -5.82
CA LEU A 68 -2.81 9.54 -6.40
C LEU A 68 -2.68 8.45 -5.33
N SER A 69 -1.76 8.63 -4.39
CA SER A 69 -1.56 7.68 -3.30
C SER A 69 -2.77 7.60 -2.37
N GLU A 70 -3.42 8.72 -2.09
CA GLU A 70 -4.68 8.75 -1.32
C GLU A 70 -5.78 7.98 -2.03
N ASN A 71 -5.95 8.19 -3.33
CA ASN A 71 -6.96 7.51 -4.13
C ASN A 71 -6.70 6.01 -4.21
N ARG A 72 -5.44 5.61 -4.33
CA ARG A 72 -5.07 4.19 -4.33
C ARG A 72 -5.36 3.52 -2.99
N ALA A 73 -5.04 4.18 -1.89
CA ALA A 73 -5.36 3.67 -0.56
C ALA A 73 -6.87 3.55 -0.36
N LYS A 74 -7.64 4.54 -0.81
CA LYS A 74 -9.10 4.51 -0.77
C LYS A 74 -9.68 3.37 -1.60
N ALA A 75 -9.10 3.07 -2.76
CA ALA A 75 -9.56 1.96 -3.59
C ALA A 75 -9.43 0.62 -2.85
N VAL A 76 -8.36 0.44 -2.10
CA VAL A 76 -8.17 -0.76 -1.27
C VAL A 76 -9.22 -0.81 -0.15
N VAL A 77 -9.44 0.30 0.53
CA VAL A 77 -10.47 0.39 1.59
C VAL A 77 -11.85 0.06 1.04
N GLU A 78 -12.21 0.63 -0.11
CA GLU A 78 -13.52 0.37 -0.72
C GLU A 78 -13.69 -1.10 -1.11
N TYR A 79 -12.63 -1.73 -1.60
CA TYR A 79 -12.64 -3.16 -1.91
C TYR A 79 -12.97 -3.98 -0.66
N LEU A 80 -12.29 -3.71 0.44
CA LEU A 80 -12.50 -4.43 1.70
C LEU A 80 -13.89 -4.18 2.29
N LYS A 81 -14.40 -2.95 2.18
CA LYS A 81 -15.76 -2.63 2.62
C LYS A 81 -16.80 -3.41 1.84
N LYS A 82 -16.61 -3.56 0.53
CA LYS A 82 -17.51 -4.37 -0.30
C LYS A 82 -17.48 -5.85 0.08
N LYS A 83 -16.41 -6.31 0.68
CA LYS A 83 -16.27 -7.67 1.16
C LYS A 83 -16.86 -7.86 2.57
N GLY A 84 -17.39 -6.81 3.17
CA GLY A 84 -18.07 -6.89 4.47
C GLY A 84 -17.27 -6.36 5.66
N ILE A 85 -16.08 -5.79 5.44
CA ILE A 85 -15.30 -5.20 6.52
C ILE A 85 -15.88 -3.84 6.88
N SER A 86 -16.14 -3.61 8.17
CA SER A 86 -16.67 -2.33 8.64
C SER A 86 -15.68 -1.19 8.36
N GLY A 87 -16.20 -0.07 7.86
CA GLY A 87 -15.38 1.11 7.60
C GLY A 87 -14.71 1.69 8.85
N SER A 88 -15.27 1.43 10.04
CA SER A 88 -14.67 1.89 11.29
C SER A 88 -13.36 1.18 11.63
N ARG A 89 -13.07 0.07 10.98
CA ARG A 89 -11.83 -0.70 11.15
C ARG A 89 -10.75 -0.34 10.15
N LEU A 90 -11.06 0.52 9.18
CA LEU A 90 -10.20 0.81 8.03
C LEU A 90 -9.95 2.32 7.95
N ILE A 91 -8.68 2.69 7.93
CA ILE A 91 -8.27 4.07 7.70
C ILE A 91 -7.39 4.09 6.45
N SER A 92 -7.61 5.05 5.57
CA SER A 92 -6.76 5.23 4.40
C SER A 92 -5.87 6.46 4.56
N ALA A 93 -4.63 6.36 4.09
CA ALA A 93 -3.69 7.48 4.09
C ALA A 93 -2.86 7.44 2.82
N GLY A 94 -2.60 8.60 2.24
CA GLY A 94 -1.70 8.75 1.11
C GLY A 94 -0.49 9.53 1.52
N TYR A 95 0.69 8.95 1.43
CA TYR A 95 1.94 9.59 1.79
C TYR A 95 2.69 10.16 0.58
N GLY A 96 2.21 9.86 -0.64
CA GLY A 96 2.89 10.30 -1.84
C GLY A 96 4.33 9.81 -1.85
N GLU A 97 5.25 10.74 -2.10
CA GLU A 97 6.68 10.46 -2.13
C GLU A 97 7.40 10.66 -0.80
N GLU A 98 6.68 10.98 0.27
CA GLU A 98 7.27 11.36 1.57
C GLU A 98 8.02 10.22 2.27
N LYS A 99 7.66 8.97 2.00
CA LYS A 99 8.20 7.79 2.69
C LYS A 99 8.77 6.78 1.70
N THR A 100 9.78 7.17 0.95
CA THR A 100 10.44 6.26 0.01
C THR A 100 11.25 5.19 0.74
N ILE A 101 11.27 3.98 0.19
CA ILE A 101 12.12 2.89 0.66
C ILE A 101 13.53 3.05 0.08
N VAL A 102 13.60 3.43 -1.21
CA VAL A 102 14.85 3.64 -1.91
C VAL A 102 14.99 5.12 -2.21
N SER A 103 16.04 5.76 -1.69
CA SER A 103 16.27 7.19 -1.88
C SER A 103 16.66 7.53 -3.33
N ASP A 104 16.38 8.75 -3.74
CA ASP A 104 16.81 9.24 -5.05
C ASP A 104 18.33 9.16 -5.22
N ALA A 105 19.07 9.42 -4.16
CA ALA A 105 20.53 9.33 -4.18
C ALA A 105 21.00 7.89 -4.48
N ASP A 106 20.33 6.90 -3.87
CA ASP A 106 20.65 5.49 -4.12
C ASP A 106 20.25 5.07 -5.53
N ILE A 107 19.11 5.54 -6.04
CA ILE A 107 18.69 5.25 -7.42
C ILE A 107 19.68 5.85 -8.40
N ALA A 108 20.15 7.07 -8.16
CA ALA A 108 21.11 7.75 -9.05
C ALA A 108 22.44 7.01 -9.16
N LYS A 109 22.81 6.22 -8.16
CA LYS A 109 24.04 5.40 -8.16
C LYS A 109 23.89 4.12 -8.97
N MET A 110 22.70 3.73 -9.34
CA MET A 110 22.46 2.50 -10.10
C MET A 110 22.90 2.69 -11.55
N ILE A 111 23.47 1.64 -12.12
CA ILE A 111 24.08 1.71 -13.46
C ILE A 111 23.05 1.55 -14.56
N SER A 112 22.17 0.55 -14.43
CA SER A 112 21.22 0.24 -15.51
C SER A 112 19.90 0.97 -15.33
N LYS A 113 19.20 1.18 -16.44
CA LYS A 113 17.84 1.72 -16.46
C LYS A 113 16.87 0.82 -15.72
N GLU A 114 17.04 -0.49 -15.86
CA GLU A 114 16.21 -1.50 -15.23
C GLU A 114 16.33 -1.44 -13.72
N ASP A 115 17.55 -1.30 -13.20
CA ASP A 115 17.79 -1.20 -11.75
C ASP A 115 17.18 0.07 -11.18
N LYS A 116 17.31 1.18 -11.91
CA LYS A 116 16.68 2.46 -11.49
C LYS A 116 15.17 2.36 -11.46
N GLU A 117 14.56 1.73 -12.46
CA GLU A 117 13.11 1.55 -12.50
C GLU A 117 12.63 0.63 -11.37
N GLU A 118 13.37 -0.42 -11.06
CA GLU A 118 13.06 -1.29 -9.93
C GLU A 118 13.10 -0.51 -8.61
N GLY A 119 14.09 0.37 -8.42
CA GLY A 119 14.16 1.24 -7.26
C GLY A 119 12.93 2.14 -7.13
N HIS A 120 12.50 2.75 -8.22
CA HIS A 120 11.28 3.53 -8.24
C HIS A 120 10.06 2.67 -7.94
N GLN A 121 10.00 1.46 -8.50
CA GLN A 121 8.89 0.55 -8.30
C GLN A 121 8.76 0.13 -6.83
N GLN A 122 9.86 -0.06 -6.13
CA GLN A 122 9.82 -0.36 -4.71
C GLN A 122 9.19 0.76 -3.89
N ASN A 123 9.32 2.00 -4.35
CA ASN A 123 8.69 3.14 -3.70
C ASN A 123 7.17 3.21 -3.97
N ARG A 124 6.73 2.69 -5.13
CA ARG A 124 5.30 2.62 -5.49
C ARG A 124 4.68 1.39 -4.84
N ARG A 125 4.20 1.54 -3.64
CA ARG A 125 3.70 0.41 -2.86
C ARG A 125 2.47 0.77 -2.05
N THR A 126 1.77 -0.27 -1.60
CA THR A 126 0.71 -0.17 -0.60
C THR A 126 1.18 -0.90 0.65
N GLU A 127 0.95 -0.30 1.80
CA GLU A 127 1.27 -0.90 3.09
C GLU A 127 0.03 -0.94 3.96
N PHE A 128 0.00 -1.85 4.91
CA PHE A 128 -0.96 -1.76 6.00
C PHE A 128 -0.23 -1.75 7.34
N LYS A 129 -0.83 -1.07 8.29
CA LYS A 129 -0.31 -0.98 9.64
C LYS A 129 -1.42 -1.32 10.62
N ILE A 130 -1.14 -2.19 11.58
CA ILE A 130 -2.12 -2.50 12.62
C ILE A 130 -2.14 -1.38 13.64
N LEU A 131 -3.29 -0.75 13.78
CA LEU A 131 -3.49 0.35 14.72
C LEU A 131 -3.88 -0.16 16.10
N SER A 132 -4.68 -1.23 16.13
CA SER A 132 -5.05 -1.90 17.39
C SER A 132 -5.46 -3.33 17.09
N LYS A 133 -5.30 -4.16 18.08
CA LYS A 133 -5.70 -5.58 18.00
C LYS A 133 -7.00 -5.85 18.72
#